data_41e02b60331151b8e414e4864638cc8d
#
_entry.id   41e02b60331151b8e414e4864638cc8d
#
_cell.length_a   1.000
_cell.length_b   1.000
_cell.length_c   1.000
_cell.angle_alpha   90.00
_cell.angle_beta   90.00
_cell.angle_gamma   90.00
#
_symmetry.space_group_name_H-M   'P 1'
#
loop_
_entity.id
_entity.type
_entity.pdbx_description
1 polymer ?
#
loop_
_entity_poly.entity_id
_entity_poly.type
_entity_poly.pdbx_seq_one_letter_code
_entity_poly.pdbx_strand_id
1 'polypeptide(L)'
;MRNTLLCVLLGLVSSFSVATAIAAERPTNLVFILADDLGYGDLCCYGQRLIQTPRLDQMASEGMRFTDFYAGATVCAPSRCVLMTGQHLGHCHVRGNAGGDNMLRQSLRKEDVTVAEALKSAGYATALIGKWGLGEIDQPGHPLEQGFDYFYGYLNQVHAHNYWPEFLWRDREQVKLSNVVQPARNAYGGFRGGWASERVEYSHDLFMDETLKWIEAHREEPFFLYLALTIPHANNEAAGGVGNGSEVPDFGIYADKDWPDPDKGQAAMITYMDRDIGRLLDRLKELGGADNTLGMFSS
;
A
#
# COMPACT_ATOMS: atom_id res chain seq x y z
N MET A 1 -47.88 60.59 -57.79
CA MET A 1 -48.18 60.16 -56.44
C MET A 1 -47.90 58.66 -56.41
N ARG A 2 -46.73 58.22 -55.98
CA ARG A 2 -46.38 56.78 -55.81
C ARG A 2 -45.55 56.66 -54.51
N ASN A 3 -46.15 56.05 -53.49
CA ASN A 3 -45.51 55.76 -52.24
C ASN A 3 -44.58 54.51 -52.40
N THR A 4 -43.33 54.69 -52.15
CA THR A 4 -42.39 53.60 -52.12
C THR A 4 -42.14 53.24 -50.66
N LEU A 5 -42.61 52.04 -50.24
CA LEU A 5 -42.42 51.50 -48.95
C LEU A 5 -41.02 50.82 -48.89
N LEU A 6 -40.14 51.33 -48.06
CA LEU A 6 -38.80 50.74 -47.83
C LEU A 6 -38.87 49.77 -46.66
N CYS A 7 -38.81 48.42 -46.92
CA CYS A 7 -38.70 47.43 -45.92
C CYS A 7 -37.22 47.27 -45.49
N VAL A 8 -36.88 47.61 -44.24
CA VAL A 8 -35.61 47.36 -43.64
C VAL A 8 -35.69 45.98 -42.97
N LEU A 9 -34.98 44.98 -43.53
CA LEU A 9 -34.76 43.68 -42.88
C LEU A 9 -33.60 43.86 -41.90
N LEU A 10 -33.89 43.84 -40.61
CA LEU A 10 -32.87 43.62 -39.57
C LEU A 10 -32.55 42.11 -39.47
N GLY A 11 -31.39 41.71 -39.97
CA GLY A 11 -30.85 40.36 -39.73
C GLY A 11 -30.24 40.27 -38.33
N LEU A 12 -30.90 39.55 -37.43
CA LEU A 12 -30.31 39.13 -36.16
C LEU A 12 -29.25 38.04 -36.44
N VAL A 13 -28.00 38.42 -36.39
CA VAL A 13 -26.88 37.42 -36.32
C VAL A 13 -26.73 36.98 -34.88
N SER A 14 -27.31 35.84 -34.53
CA SER A 14 -27.09 35.18 -33.25
C SER A 14 -25.69 34.57 -33.26
N SER A 15 -24.74 35.24 -32.63
CA SER A 15 -23.40 34.67 -32.37
C SER A 15 -23.51 33.57 -31.32
N PHE A 16 -23.52 32.31 -31.75
CA PHE A 16 -23.31 31.16 -30.86
C PHE A 16 -21.85 31.16 -30.44
N SER A 17 -21.55 31.68 -29.27
CA SER A 17 -20.26 31.41 -28.61
C SER A 17 -20.25 29.96 -28.14
N VAL A 18 -19.57 29.09 -28.90
CA VAL A 18 -19.21 27.74 -28.40
C VAL A 18 -18.12 27.95 -27.35
N ALA A 19 -18.52 28.00 -26.10
CA ALA A 19 -17.57 27.87 -25.01
C ALA A 19 -16.99 26.47 -25.09
N THR A 20 -15.79 26.32 -25.64
CA THR A 20 -14.97 25.11 -25.44
C THR A 20 -14.68 25.04 -23.95
N ALA A 21 -15.42 24.20 -23.24
CA ALA A 21 -15.03 23.79 -21.90
C ALA A 21 -13.69 23.07 -22.06
N ILE A 22 -12.61 23.73 -21.68
CA ILE A 22 -11.34 23.06 -21.46
C ILE A 22 -11.66 22.09 -20.30
N ALA A 23 -11.77 20.80 -20.59
CA ALA A 23 -11.88 19.78 -19.56
C ALA A 23 -10.63 19.98 -18.66
N ALA A 24 -10.84 20.32 -17.40
CA ALA A 24 -9.75 20.38 -16.45
C ALA A 24 -9.08 19.02 -16.47
N GLU A 25 -7.76 18.99 -16.65
CA GLU A 25 -7.01 17.75 -16.59
C GLU A 25 -7.29 17.08 -15.24
N ARG A 26 -7.66 15.81 -15.29
CA ARG A 26 -7.92 15.03 -14.09
C ARG A 26 -6.63 14.96 -13.27
N PRO A 27 -6.67 15.22 -11.94
CA PRO A 27 -5.49 15.07 -11.09
C PRO A 27 -4.88 13.68 -11.21
N THR A 28 -3.55 13.60 -11.14
CA THR A 28 -2.80 12.35 -11.27
C THR A 28 -3.10 11.41 -10.12
N ASN A 29 -3.42 10.16 -10.40
CA ASN A 29 -3.55 9.12 -9.38
C ASN A 29 -2.19 8.86 -8.72
N LEU A 30 -2.21 8.52 -7.45
CA LEU A 30 -1.01 8.23 -6.67
C LEU A 30 -1.09 6.81 -6.12
N VAL A 31 -0.11 5.98 -6.45
CA VAL A 31 0.05 4.63 -5.91
C VAL A 31 1.40 4.56 -5.21
N PHE A 32 1.39 4.45 -3.89
CA PHE A 32 2.60 4.26 -3.10
C PHE A 32 2.66 2.83 -2.57
N ILE A 33 3.64 2.07 -3.03
CA ILE A 33 3.87 0.68 -2.67
C ILE A 33 5.04 0.64 -1.69
N LEU A 34 4.81 0.14 -0.48
CA LEU A 34 5.84 -0.04 0.54
C LEU A 34 6.04 -1.53 0.81
N ALA A 35 7.22 -2.05 0.54
CA ALA A 35 7.67 -3.35 1.04
C ALA A 35 8.09 -3.23 2.51
N ASP A 36 8.08 -4.34 3.26
CA ASP A 36 8.46 -4.36 4.67
C ASP A 36 9.78 -5.15 4.80
N ASP A 37 10.83 -4.48 5.26
CA ASP A 37 12.18 -5.05 5.44
C ASP A 37 12.82 -5.60 4.15
N LEU A 38 12.57 -4.97 2.99
CA LEU A 38 13.28 -5.27 1.75
C LEU A 38 14.59 -4.46 1.70
N GLY A 39 15.69 -5.16 1.53
CA GLY A 39 17.01 -4.53 1.43
C GLY A 39 17.27 -3.91 0.04
N TYR A 40 18.11 -2.87 0.00
CA TYR A 40 18.59 -2.27 -1.24
C TYR A 40 19.18 -3.31 -2.21
N GLY A 41 19.94 -4.26 -1.66
CA GLY A 41 20.59 -5.33 -2.44
C GLY A 41 19.69 -6.49 -2.85
N ASP A 42 18.39 -6.43 -2.62
CA ASP A 42 17.45 -7.54 -2.92
C ASP A 42 16.78 -7.40 -4.29
N LEU A 43 16.96 -6.27 -4.98
CA LEU A 43 16.39 -6.00 -6.30
C LEU A 43 17.46 -6.03 -7.41
N CYS A 44 17.11 -6.63 -8.57
CA CYS A 44 18.01 -6.71 -9.72
C CYS A 44 18.41 -5.34 -10.25
N CYS A 45 17.51 -4.36 -10.28
CA CYS A 45 17.81 -2.99 -10.69
C CYS A 45 18.89 -2.30 -9.83
N TYR A 46 19.17 -2.81 -8.64
CA TYR A 46 20.28 -2.37 -7.77
C TYR A 46 21.48 -3.35 -7.76
N GLY A 47 21.49 -4.34 -8.67
CA GLY A 47 22.67 -5.20 -8.90
C GLY A 47 22.59 -6.61 -8.33
N GLN A 48 21.48 -6.97 -7.67
CA GLN A 48 21.21 -8.34 -7.23
C GLN A 48 21.07 -9.27 -8.46
N ARG A 49 21.47 -10.56 -8.34
CA ARG A 49 21.52 -11.52 -9.48
C ARG A 49 20.88 -12.88 -9.16
N LEU A 50 20.50 -13.12 -7.93
CA LEU A 50 20.02 -14.44 -7.50
C LEU A 50 18.49 -14.49 -7.44
N ILE A 51 17.85 -13.36 -7.08
CA ILE A 51 16.40 -13.20 -6.96
C ILE A 51 15.87 -12.51 -8.21
N GLN A 52 14.75 -12.93 -8.74
CA GLN A 52 14.17 -12.34 -9.95
C GLN A 52 13.10 -11.29 -9.61
N THR A 53 13.30 -10.06 -10.12
CA THR A 53 12.40 -8.92 -9.92
C THR A 53 12.11 -8.18 -11.24
N PRO A 54 11.67 -8.87 -12.31
CA PRO A 54 11.58 -8.29 -13.65
C PRO A 54 10.58 -7.13 -13.75
N ARG A 55 9.53 -7.10 -12.93
CA ARG A 55 8.50 -6.04 -12.99
C ARG A 55 8.98 -4.77 -12.29
N LEU A 56 9.64 -4.89 -11.15
CA LEU A 56 10.31 -3.76 -10.47
C LEU A 56 11.48 -3.24 -11.29
N ASP A 57 12.23 -4.12 -11.98
CA ASP A 57 13.29 -3.71 -12.89
C ASP A 57 12.73 -2.94 -14.10
N GLN A 58 11.59 -3.36 -14.64
CA GLN A 58 10.85 -2.63 -15.66
C GLN A 58 10.44 -1.25 -15.14
N MET A 59 9.79 -1.16 -13.98
CA MET A 59 9.39 0.10 -13.36
C MET A 59 10.59 1.03 -13.17
N ALA A 60 11.74 0.51 -12.73
CA ALA A 60 12.97 1.27 -12.56
C ALA A 60 13.56 1.76 -13.89
N SER A 61 13.38 1.02 -14.99
CA SER A 61 13.86 1.39 -16.32
C SER A 61 12.97 2.41 -17.03
N GLU A 62 11.67 2.40 -16.71
CA GLU A 62 10.67 3.31 -17.28
C GLU A 62 10.52 4.60 -16.46
N GLY A 63 11.02 4.61 -15.23
CA GLY A 63 10.89 5.73 -14.30
C GLY A 63 12.21 6.26 -13.75
N MET A 64 12.13 6.83 -12.55
CA MET A 64 13.27 7.35 -11.83
C MET A 64 13.70 6.38 -10.72
N ARG A 65 14.97 5.95 -10.74
CA ARG A 65 15.56 5.11 -9.73
C ARG A 65 16.44 5.96 -8.80
N PHE A 66 16.09 5.98 -7.51
CA PHE A 66 16.85 6.69 -6.50
C PHE A 66 18.02 5.82 -5.99
N THR A 67 19.22 6.38 -5.92
CA THR A 67 20.42 5.72 -5.37
C THR A 67 20.66 6.04 -3.90
N ASP A 68 20.08 7.15 -3.42
CA ASP A 68 20.27 7.67 -2.07
C ASP A 68 18.91 8.11 -1.50
N PHE A 69 18.04 7.15 -1.21
CA PHE A 69 16.76 7.34 -0.53
C PHE A 69 16.70 6.45 0.70
N TYR A 70 16.47 7.05 1.86
CA TYR A 70 16.55 6.37 3.14
C TYR A 70 15.19 6.38 3.84
N ALA A 71 14.83 5.25 4.46
CA ALA A 71 13.67 5.18 5.34
C ALA A 71 13.84 6.13 6.54
N GLY A 72 12.74 6.67 7.04
CA GLY A 72 12.75 7.64 8.13
C GLY A 72 13.23 7.09 9.48
N ALA A 73 13.21 5.77 9.65
CA ALA A 73 13.72 5.05 10.82
C ALA A 73 14.05 3.60 10.45
N THR A 74 14.73 2.90 11.35
CA THR A 74 15.23 1.53 11.15
C THR A 74 14.22 0.43 11.50
N VAL A 75 13.02 0.78 12.00
CA VAL A 75 11.94 -0.15 12.35
C VAL A 75 10.58 0.36 11.90
N CYS A 76 9.61 -0.53 11.82
CA CYS A 76 8.31 -0.35 11.14
C CYS A 76 7.53 0.90 11.56
N ALA A 77 7.08 1.01 12.82
CA ALA A 77 6.16 2.07 13.24
C ALA A 77 6.74 3.47 13.10
N PRO A 78 7.97 3.77 13.58
CA PRO A 78 8.52 5.12 13.41
C PRO A 78 8.82 5.46 11.95
N SER A 79 9.26 4.50 11.12
CA SER A 79 9.44 4.72 9.68
C SER A 79 8.13 5.08 9.00
N ARG A 80 7.04 4.34 9.29
CA ARG A 80 5.70 4.64 8.79
C ARG A 80 5.16 5.97 9.30
N CYS A 81 5.45 6.33 10.54
CA CYS A 81 5.09 7.65 11.09
C CYS A 81 5.76 8.78 10.34
N VAL A 82 7.08 8.68 10.10
CA VAL A 82 7.83 9.66 9.30
C VAL A 82 7.26 9.77 7.88
N LEU A 83 6.98 8.64 7.24
CA LEU A 83 6.40 8.58 5.89
C LEU A 83 5.02 9.25 5.83
N MET A 84 4.14 8.93 6.77
CA MET A 84 2.77 9.46 6.77
C MET A 84 2.70 10.94 7.12
N THR A 85 3.54 11.40 8.05
CA THR A 85 3.48 12.79 8.56
C THR A 85 4.46 13.74 7.88
N GLY A 86 5.44 13.24 7.13
CA GLY A 86 6.53 14.05 6.57
C GLY A 86 7.45 14.65 7.64
N GLN A 87 7.32 14.26 8.90
CA GLN A 87 8.12 14.78 10.00
C GLN A 87 9.35 13.91 10.24
N HIS A 88 10.51 14.56 10.39
CA HIS A 88 11.74 13.85 10.78
C HIS A 88 11.55 13.10 12.12
N LEU A 89 12.20 11.94 12.29
CA LEU A 89 12.11 11.09 13.47
C LEU A 89 12.28 11.83 14.81
N GLY A 90 13.08 12.88 14.85
CA GLY A 90 13.28 13.74 16.03
C GLY A 90 12.05 14.57 16.41
N HIS A 91 11.08 14.75 15.53
CA HIS A 91 9.89 15.57 15.69
C HIS A 91 8.57 14.79 15.67
N CYS A 92 8.52 13.66 14.97
CA CYS A 92 7.31 12.84 14.92
C CYS A 92 6.96 12.23 16.29
N HIS A 93 5.69 11.89 16.48
CA HIS A 93 5.20 11.35 17.75
C HIS A 93 5.67 9.91 17.98
N VAL A 94 5.52 9.03 16.97
CA VAL A 94 5.90 7.62 17.07
C VAL A 94 7.37 7.47 16.73
N ARG A 95 8.21 7.17 17.74
CA ARG A 95 9.67 7.13 17.62
C ARG A 95 10.27 5.74 17.80
N GLY A 96 9.44 4.72 17.97
CA GLY A 96 9.84 3.34 18.14
C GLY A 96 8.65 2.41 18.10
N ASN A 97 8.90 1.11 17.95
CA ASN A 97 7.88 0.12 18.17
C ASN A 97 7.57 0.06 19.66
N ALA A 98 6.30 -0.08 19.99
CA ALA A 98 5.82 -0.21 21.36
C ALA A 98 5.12 -1.55 21.57
N GLY A 99 5.14 -2.05 22.80
CA GLY A 99 4.47 -3.27 23.19
C GLY A 99 3.88 -3.17 24.60
N GLY A 100 2.99 -4.07 24.96
CA GLY A 100 2.30 -4.09 26.24
C GLY A 100 1.49 -2.81 26.48
N ASP A 101 1.59 -2.26 27.69
CA ASP A 101 0.83 -1.07 28.11
C ASP A 101 1.22 0.22 27.35
N ASN A 102 2.22 0.15 26.49
CA ASN A 102 2.73 1.32 25.75
C ASN A 102 2.18 1.46 24.34
N MET A 103 1.18 0.67 23.93
CA MET A 103 0.61 0.72 22.56
C MET A 103 0.09 2.10 22.16
N LEU A 104 -0.36 2.93 23.08
CA LEU A 104 -0.74 4.32 22.79
C LEU A 104 0.43 5.18 22.26
N ARG A 105 1.66 4.84 22.58
CA ARG A 105 2.86 5.53 22.06
C ARG A 105 3.16 5.19 20.59
N GLN A 106 2.55 4.15 20.07
CA GLN A 106 2.65 3.74 18.68
C GLN A 106 1.47 4.26 17.83
N SER A 107 0.45 4.85 18.47
CA SER A 107 -0.67 5.46 17.77
C SER A 107 -0.33 6.88 17.34
N LEU A 108 -0.67 7.26 16.12
CA LEU A 108 -0.74 8.67 15.72
C LEU A 108 -1.74 9.39 16.61
N ARG A 109 -1.49 10.67 16.83
CA ARG A 109 -2.38 11.53 17.59
C ARG A 109 -3.41 12.16 16.65
N LYS A 110 -4.48 12.67 17.22
CA LYS A 110 -5.53 13.35 16.46
C LYS A 110 -5.02 14.63 15.75
N GLU A 111 -4.02 15.28 16.31
CA GLU A 111 -3.42 16.51 15.76
C GLU A 111 -2.29 16.24 14.77
N ASP A 112 -1.84 14.99 14.59
CA ASP A 112 -0.86 14.64 13.56
C ASP A 112 -1.55 14.68 12.18
N VAL A 113 -0.98 15.43 11.26
CA VAL A 113 -1.50 15.54 9.89
C VAL A 113 -0.75 14.56 8.99
N THR A 114 -1.50 13.75 8.26
CA THR A 114 -0.95 12.74 7.36
C THR A 114 -1.04 13.17 5.90
N VAL A 115 -0.25 12.53 5.05
CA VAL A 115 -0.35 12.68 3.59
C VAL A 115 -1.73 12.27 3.07
N ALA A 116 -2.39 11.28 3.71
CA ALA A 116 -3.73 10.86 3.32
C ALA A 116 -4.78 11.95 3.61
N GLU A 117 -4.71 12.62 4.77
CA GLU A 117 -5.59 13.77 5.07
C GLU A 117 -5.38 14.92 4.09
N ALA A 118 -4.13 15.23 3.75
CA ALA A 118 -3.80 16.27 2.79
C ALA A 118 -4.39 15.95 1.40
N LEU A 119 -4.24 14.72 0.91
CA LEU A 119 -4.77 14.28 -0.37
C LEU A 119 -6.30 14.19 -0.37
N LYS A 120 -6.90 13.69 0.72
CA LYS A 120 -8.36 13.69 0.89
C LYS A 120 -8.92 15.10 0.84
N SER A 121 -8.27 16.08 1.49
CA SER A 121 -8.69 17.48 1.42
C SER A 121 -8.56 18.08 0.01
N ALA A 122 -7.70 17.51 -0.83
CA ALA A 122 -7.56 17.87 -2.25
C ALA A 122 -8.53 17.11 -3.19
N GLY A 123 -9.45 16.31 -2.63
CA GLY A 123 -10.49 15.61 -3.37
C GLY A 123 -10.10 14.23 -3.89
N TYR A 124 -9.05 13.62 -3.34
CA TYR A 124 -8.67 12.24 -3.66
C TYR A 124 -9.50 11.24 -2.85
N ALA A 125 -9.95 10.15 -3.50
CA ALA A 125 -10.33 8.93 -2.81
C ALA A 125 -9.07 8.28 -2.23
N THR A 126 -9.10 7.84 -0.96
CA THR A 126 -7.90 7.40 -0.25
C THR A 126 -8.06 6.00 0.32
N ALA A 127 -7.12 5.11 0.03
CA ALA A 127 -7.10 3.75 0.58
C ALA A 127 -5.76 3.35 1.16
N LEU A 128 -5.83 2.57 2.23
CA LEU A 128 -4.72 1.81 2.78
C LEU A 128 -5.04 0.32 2.70
N ILE A 129 -4.18 -0.45 2.02
CA ILE A 129 -4.29 -1.90 1.95
C ILE A 129 -2.96 -2.51 2.44
N GLY A 130 -3.04 -3.38 3.45
CA GLY A 130 -1.89 -4.05 4.05
C GLY A 130 -1.61 -3.67 5.50
N LYS A 131 -0.34 -3.48 5.86
CA LYS A 131 0.13 -3.24 7.24
C LYS A 131 0.11 -1.76 7.60
N TRP A 132 -0.62 -1.39 8.67
CA TRP A 132 -0.66 -0.04 9.21
C TRP A 132 0.37 0.20 10.31
N GLY A 133 0.08 -0.26 11.52
CA GLY A 133 0.98 -0.19 12.67
C GLY A 133 1.08 1.16 13.37
N LEU A 134 0.17 2.09 13.12
CA LEU A 134 0.17 3.45 13.71
C LEU A 134 -1.13 3.76 14.45
N GLY A 135 -1.88 2.74 14.85
CA GLY A 135 -3.08 2.84 15.68
C GLY A 135 -3.97 1.62 15.57
N GLU A 136 -4.64 1.28 16.67
CA GLU A 136 -5.59 0.18 16.80
C GLU A 136 -7.03 0.67 16.62
N ILE A 137 -8.01 -0.23 16.73
CA ILE A 137 -9.42 0.00 16.41
C ILE A 137 -10.04 1.21 17.14
N ASP A 138 -9.72 1.41 18.41
CA ASP A 138 -10.29 2.46 19.25
C ASP A 138 -9.31 3.61 19.54
N GLN A 139 -8.25 3.73 18.71
CA GLN A 139 -7.23 4.76 18.90
C GLN A 139 -7.35 5.88 17.85
N PRO A 140 -6.91 7.10 18.19
CA PRO A 140 -6.93 8.23 17.25
C PRO A 140 -6.08 7.99 15.99
N GLY A 141 -5.08 7.12 16.06
CA GLY A 141 -4.26 6.73 14.91
C GLY A 141 -4.88 5.67 14.02
N HIS A 142 -6.15 5.29 14.19
CA HIS A 142 -6.83 4.36 13.28
C HIS A 142 -6.82 4.92 11.83
N PRO A 143 -6.60 4.10 10.77
CA PRO A 143 -6.50 4.61 9.39
C PRO A 143 -7.63 5.55 8.97
N LEU A 144 -8.88 5.22 9.32
CA LEU A 144 -10.05 6.05 8.97
C LEU A 144 -10.09 7.39 9.71
N GLU A 145 -9.39 7.52 10.85
CA GLU A 145 -9.22 8.79 11.57
C GLU A 145 -8.03 9.60 11.04
N GLN A 146 -7.18 8.97 10.22
CA GLN A 146 -5.94 9.52 9.68
C GLN A 146 -6.00 9.78 8.16
N GLY A 147 -7.23 10.02 7.65
CA GLY A 147 -7.45 10.48 6.29
C GLY A 147 -7.70 9.41 5.24
N PHE A 148 -7.70 8.14 5.58
CA PHE A 148 -8.11 7.09 4.64
C PHE A 148 -9.62 6.91 4.62
N ASP A 149 -10.21 6.78 3.43
CA ASP A 149 -11.63 6.45 3.24
C ASP A 149 -11.89 4.95 3.34
N TYR A 150 -10.86 4.15 3.05
CA TYR A 150 -10.91 2.70 3.03
C TYR A 150 -9.67 2.09 3.64
N PHE A 151 -9.85 1.03 4.42
CA PHE A 151 -8.79 0.23 5.02
C PHE A 151 -9.07 -1.28 4.88
N TYR A 152 -8.06 -2.04 4.43
CA TYR A 152 -8.07 -3.50 4.46
C TYR A 152 -6.71 -4.04 4.84
N GLY A 153 -6.59 -4.74 5.98
CA GLY A 153 -5.30 -5.30 6.39
C GLY A 153 -5.10 -5.48 7.89
N TYR A 154 -3.88 -5.22 8.32
CA TYR A 154 -3.44 -5.36 9.71
C TYR A 154 -3.32 -4.00 10.39
N LEU A 155 -4.00 -3.81 11.53
CA LEU A 155 -3.76 -2.66 12.40
C LEU A 155 -2.48 -2.84 13.21
N ASN A 156 -2.21 -4.05 13.70
CA ASN A 156 -1.12 -4.35 14.62
C ASN A 156 0.14 -4.85 13.90
N GLN A 157 1.32 -4.41 14.39
CA GLN A 157 2.63 -4.81 13.83
C GLN A 157 2.91 -6.30 13.98
N VAL A 158 2.64 -6.88 15.15
CA VAL A 158 2.93 -8.29 15.46
C VAL A 158 1.96 -9.22 14.75
N HIS A 159 0.68 -8.81 14.67
CA HIS A 159 -0.32 -9.52 13.88
C HIS A 159 0.08 -9.60 12.39
N ALA A 160 0.69 -8.54 11.88
CA ALA A 160 1.16 -8.47 10.50
C ALA A 160 2.37 -9.37 10.17
N HIS A 161 3.03 -9.98 11.18
CA HIS A 161 4.08 -10.97 10.93
C HIS A 161 3.52 -12.30 10.42
N ASN A 162 2.26 -12.64 10.76
CA ASN A 162 1.63 -13.88 10.34
C ASN A 162 0.95 -13.72 8.98
N TYR A 163 1.43 -14.43 7.98
CA TYR A 163 0.93 -14.38 6.61
C TYR A 163 -0.37 -15.17 6.37
N TRP A 164 -0.76 -16.03 7.32
CA TRP A 164 -2.03 -16.74 7.35
C TRP A 164 -2.76 -16.48 8.67
N PRO A 165 -3.21 -15.21 8.89
CA PRO A 165 -3.87 -14.81 10.14
C PRO A 165 -5.27 -15.41 10.27
N GLU A 166 -5.83 -15.40 11.48
CA GLU A 166 -7.23 -15.81 11.72
C GLU A 166 -8.22 -14.78 11.18
N PHE A 167 -7.80 -13.52 11.04
CA PHE A 167 -8.62 -12.43 10.52
C PHE A 167 -7.77 -11.31 9.96
N LEU A 168 -8.40 -10.47 9.12
CA LEU A 168 -7.94 -9.15 8.75
C LEU A 168 -9.00 -8.12 9.14
N TRP A 169 -8.65 -6.86 9.11
CA TRP A 169 -9.59 -5.77 9.30
C TRP A 169 -10.05 -5.23 7.95
N ARG A 170 -11.38 -5.00 7.80
CA ARG A 170 -11.92 -4.14 6.76
C ARG A 170 -12.58 -2.98 7.46
N ASP A 171 -12.00 -1.78 7.29
CA ASP A 171 -12.37 -0.60 8.04
C ASP A 171 -12.33 -0.87 9.56
N ARG A 172 -13.48 -1.03 10.21
CA ARG A 172 -13.59 -1.32 11.64
C ARG A 172 -14.08 -2.73 11.94
N GLU A 173 -14.26 -3.56 10.94
CA GLU A 173 -14.81 -4.90 11.09
C GLU A 173 -13.75 -5.98 10.87
N GLN A 174 -13.78 -7.03 11.69
CA GLN A 174 -12.94 -8.20 11.49
C GLN A 174 -13.51 -9.09 10.40
N VAL A 175 -12.73 -9.33 9.37
CA VAL A 175 -12.98 -10.33 8.33
C VAL A 175 -12.29 -11.62 8.75
N LYS A 176 -13.06 -12.59 9.24
CA LYS A 176 -12.53 -13.90 9.65
C LYS A 176 -12.04 -14.68 8.44
N LEU A 177 -10.90 -15.33 8.60
CA LEU A 177 -10.27 -16.20 7.61
C LEU A 177 -10.31 -17.66 8.08
N SER A 178 -10.10 -18.58 7.15
CA SER A 178 -10.19 -20.03 7.40
C SER A 178 -8.88 -20.63 7.93
N ASN A 179 -7.90 -19.81 8.25
CA ASN A 179 -6.61 -20.24 8.77
C ASN A 179 -6.71 -20.65 10.25
N VAL A 180 -5.90 -21.64 10.66
CA VAL A 180 -5.77 -22.04 12.07
C VAL A 180 -4.41 -21.63 12.59
N VAL A 181 -4.38 -20.69 13.53
CA VAL A 181 -3.14 -20.10 14.06
C VAL A 181 -2.73 -20.70 15.40
N GLN A 182 -1.45 -20.99 15.51
CA GLN A 182 -0.80 -21.35 16.77
C GLN A 182 -0.24 -20.08 17.40
N PRO A 183 -0.71 -19.67 18.60
CA PRO A 183 -0.25 -18.45 19.24
C PRO A 183 1.21 -18.59 19.71
N ALA A 184 2.01 -17.55 19.51
CA ALA A 184 3.34 -17.48 20.09
C ALA A 184 3.27 -17.44 21.63
N ARG A 185 4.33 -17.94 22.28
CA ARG A 185 4.39 -18.00 23.76
C ARG A 185 4.44 -16.62 24.42
N ASN A 186 4.94 -15.61 23.71
CA ASN A 186 5.12 -14.25 24.22
C ASN A 186 4.11 -13.32 23.59
N ALA A 187 3.30 -12.65 24.41
CA ALA A 187 2.45 -11.55 23.96
C ALA A 187 3.29 -10.29 23.79
N TYR A 188 3.18 -9.65 22.64
CA TYR A 188 3.74 -8.32 22.41
C TYR A 188 2.58 -7.36 22.11
N GLY A 189 2.42 -6.33 22.92
CA GLY A 189 1.37 -5.34 22.73
C GLY A 189 -0.06 -5.86 22.84
N GLY A 190 -0.32 -6.90 23.67
CA GLY A 190 -1.65 -7.50 23.77
C GLY A 190 -2.00 -8.45 22.62
N PHE A 191 -1.26 -8.41 21.52
CA PHE A 191 -1.34 -9.37 20.42
C PHE A 191 -0.31 -10.48 20.65
N ARG A 192 -0.78 -11.70 20.64
CA ARG A 192 0.09 -12.86 20.55
C ARG A 192 0.32 -13.09 19.06
N GLY A 193 1.48 -12.69 18.54
CA GLY A 193 1.92 -13.14 17.25
C GLY A 193 1.84 -14.67 17.15
N GLY A 194 2.01 -15.23 15.99
CA GLY A 194 1.89 -16.66 15.81
C GLY A 194 2.20 -17.10 14.39
N TRP A 195 1.95 -18.36 14.12
CA TRP A 195 2.07 -18.96 12.79
C TRP A 195 0.91 -19.91 12.53
N ALA A 196 0.51 -20.05 11.27
CA ALA A 196 -0.59 -20.93 10.92
C ALA A 196 -0.16 -22.41 10.91
N SER A 197 -0.94 -23.27 11.57
CA SER A 197 -0.87 -24.73 11.45
C SER A 197 -1.71 -25.25 10.30
N GLU A 198 -2.80 -24.52 9.92
CA GLU A 198 -3.56 -24.76 8.71
C GLU A 198 -3.55 -23.47 7.88
N ARG A 199 -3.06 -23.55 6.64
CA ARG A 199 -2.82 -22.44 5.74
C ARG A 199 -3.79 -22.53 4.57
N VAL A 200 -4.78 -21.61 4.54
CA VAL A 200 -5.85 -21.60 3.52
C VAL A 200 -5.82 -20.28 2.73
N GLU A 201 -5.77 -19.15 3.42
CA GLU A 201 -5.86 -17.82 2.83
C GLU A 201 -4.60 -17.01 3.14
N TYR A 202 -3.80 -16.76 2.11
CA TYR A 202 -2.56 -15.99 2.23
C TYR A 202 -2.85 -14.50 2.17
N SER A 203 -2.44 -13.75 3.18
CA SER A 203 -2.81 -12.33 3.32
C SER A 203 -2.33 -11.46 2.16
N HIS A 204 -1.16 -11.76 1.58
CA HIS A 204 -0.67 -11.02 0.43
C HIS A 204 -1.59 -11.15 -0.79
N ASP A 205 -2.10 -12.37 -1.07
CA ASP A 205 -3.06 -12.59 -2.16
C ASP A 205 -4.34 -11.79 -1.93
N LEU A 206 -4.84 -11.79 -0.68
CA LEU A 206 -6.02 -11.03 -0.31
C LEU A 206 -5.82 -9.52 -0.49
N PHE A 207 -4.62 -9.00 -0.15
CA PHE A 207 -4.29 -7.59 -0.37
C PHE A 207 -4.25 -7.24 -1.86
N MET A 208 -3.66 -8.10 -2.67
CA MET A 208 -3.59 -7.85 -4.11
C MET A 208 -4.96 -7.93 -4.78
N ASP A 209 -5.78 -8.90 -4.41
CA ASP A 209 -7.14 -9.02 -4.93
C ASP A 209 -8.02 -7.82 -4.52
N GLU A 210 -7.90 -7.36 -3.28
CA GLU A 210 -8.60 -6.16 -2.80
C GLU A 210 -8.10 -4.88 -3.48
N THR A 211 -6.79 -4.77 -3.69
CA THR A 211 -6.16 -3.67 -4.43
C THR A 211 -6.73 -3.55 -5.85
N LEU A 212 -6.77 -4.65 -6.59
CA LEU A 212 -7.27 -4.65 -7.97
C LEU A 212 -8.76 -4.28 -8.05
N LYS A 213 -9.57 -4.76 -7.11
CA LYS A 213 -10.99 -4.38 -7.00
C LYS A 213 -11.16 -2.90 -6.67
N TRP A 214 -10.36 -2.40 -5.72
CA TRP A 214 -10.47 -1.03 -5.26
C TRP A 214 -10.09 -0.03 -6.36
N ILE A 215 -8.98 -0.23 -7.08
CA ILE A 215 -8.57 0.67 -8.18
C ILE A 215 -9.58 0.64 -9.34
N GLU A 216 -10.20 -0.51 -9.62
CA GLU A 216 -11.26 -0.61 -10.63
C GLU A 216 -12.49 0.21 -10.24
N ALA A 217 -12.90 0.14 -8.97
CA ALA A 217 -14.04 0.89 -8.46
C ALA A 217 -13.81 2.42 -8.49
N HIS A 218 -12.57 2.87 -8.31
CA HIS A 218 -12.21 4.29 -8.23
C HIS A 218 -11.53 4.84 -9.51
N ARG A 219 -11.58 4.09 -10.63
CA ARG A 219 -10.90 4.47 -11.87
C ARG A 219 -11.34 5.81 -12.46
N GLU A 220 -12.55 6.31 -12.14
CA GLU A 220 -13.13 7.53 -12.69
C GLU A 220 -12.85 8.79 -11.85
N GLU A 221 -12.20 8.66 -10.71
CA GLU A 221 -11.85 9.75 -9.81
C GLU A 221 -10.36 9.73 -9.44
N PRO A 222 -9.76 10.87 -9.05
CA PRO A 222 -8.39 10.86 -8.56
C PRO A 222 -8.29 10.06 -7.27
N PHE A 223 -7.29 9.20 -7.15
CA PHE A 223 -7.12 8.38 -5.97
C PHE A 223 -5.68 8.32 -5.46
N PHE A 224 -5.56 8.10 -4.17
CA PHE A 224 -4.34 7.74 -3.47
C PHE A 224 -4.47 6.35 -2.86
N LEU A 225 -3.67 5.43 -3.33
CA LEU A 225 -3.55 4.10 -2.78
C LEU A 225 -2.20 3.96 -2.06
N TYR A 226 -2.24 3.71 -0.75
CA TYR A 226 -1.10 3.26 0.03
C TYR A 226 -1.15 1.74 0.16
N LEU A 227 -0.42 1.03 -0.70
CA LEU A 227 -0.26 -0.42 -0.67
C LEU A 227 0.92 -0.77 0.22
N ALA A 228 0.65 -1.01 1.49
CA ALA A 228 1.62 -1.26 2.53
C ALA A 228 1.82 -2.78 2.73
N LEU A 229 2.60 -3.38 1.86
CA LEU A 229 2.85 -4.82 1.87
C LEU A 229 3.57 -5.26 3.15
N THR A 230 3.34 -6.51 3.56
CA THR A 230 4.05 -7.13 4.67
C THR A 230 5.28 -7.91 4.22
N ILE A 231 5.29 -8.40 2.99
CA ILE A 231 6.44 -9.11 2.42
C ILE A 231 7.54 -8.12 2.00
N PRO A 232 8.81 -8.55 2.14
CA PRO A 232 9.32 -9.85 2.55
C PRO A 232 9.71 -9.96 4.05
N HIS A 233 9.08 -9.23 4.97
CA HIS A 233 9.37 -9.29 6.41
C HIS A 233 9.22 -10.73 6.93
N ALA A 234 10.18 -11.20 7.70
CA ALA A 234 10.09 -12.54 8.29
C ALA A 234 9.05 -12.59 9.41
N ASN A 235 8.26 -13.68 9.48
CA ASN A 235 7.46 -13.98 10.66
C ASN A 235 8.39 -14.44 11.80
N ASN A 236 8.70 -13.51 12.72
CA ASN A 236 9.62 -13.75 13.82
C ASN A 236 9.13 -14.85 14.76
N GLU A 237 7.81 -14.95 14.93
CA GLU A 237 7.16 -15.94 15.77
C GLU A 237 7.27 -17.33 15.15
N ALA A 238 7.10 -17.47 13.84
CA ALA A 238 7.30 -18.71 13.10
C ALA A 238 8.79 -19.12 13.10
N ALA A 239 9.71 -18.18 12.92
CA ALA A 239 11.14 -18.45 13.02
C ALA A 239 11.51 -19.06 14.38
N GLY A 240 10.95 -18.52 15.47
CA GLY A 240 11.15 -19.04 16.82
C GLY A 240 10.38 -20.34 17.13
N GLY A 241 9.25 -20.59 16.46
CA GLY A 241 8.36 -21.73 16.70
C GLY A 241 8.66 -22.95 15.85
N VAL A 242 8.91 -22.75 14.55
CA VAL A 242 9.08 -23.81 13.54
C VAL A 242 10.38 -23.70 12.74
N GLY A 243 11.26 -22.75 13.08
CA GLY A 243 12.58 -22.60 12.49
C GLY A 243 12.63 -21.89 11.13
N ASN A 244 11.49 -21.40 10.62
CA ASN A 244 11.42 -20.65 9.37
C ASN A 244 10.38 -19.55 9.47
N GLY A 245 10.80 -18.30 9.30
CA GLY A 245 9.93 -17.12 9.27
C GLY A 245 9.66 -16.58 7.86
N SER A 246 10.34 -17.07 6.83
CA SER A 246 10.11 -16.67 5.45
C SER A 246 8.94 -17.47 4.87
N GLU A 247 7.72 -17.06 5.23
CA GLU A 247 6.49 -17.79 4.93
C GLU A 247 5.89 -17.37 3.59
N VAL A 248 5.86 -18.28 2.64
CA VAL A 248 5.32 -18.13 1.30
C VAL A 248 4.54 -19.40 0.90
N PRO A 249 3.53 -19.33 0.01
CA PRO A 249 2.77 -20.51 -0.39
C PRO A 249 3.62 -21.64 -0.96
N ASP A 250 4.62 -21.29 -1.78
CA ASP A 250 5.61 -22.22 -2.33
C ASP A 250 6.92 -21.47 -2.67
N PHE A 251 8.02 -22.22 -2.82
CA PHE A 251 9.30 -21.63 -3.16
C PHE A 251 9.47 -21.34 -4.65
N GLY A 252 8.50 -21.70 -5.50
CA GLY A 252 8.50 -21.43 -6.93
C GLY A 252 9.78 -21.84 -7.62
N ILE A 253 10.39 -20.93 -8.35
CA ILE A 253 11.65 -21.16 -9.11
C ILE A 253 12.88 -21.40 -8.22
N TYR A 254 12.75 -21.27 -6.89
CA TYR A 254 13.83 -21.49 -5.92
C TYR A 254 13.72 -22.85 -5.23
N ALA A 255 12.69 -23.66 -5.48
CA ALA A 255 12.44 -24.94 -4.81
C ALA A 255 13.64 -25.89 -4.92
N ASP A 256 14.24 -26.00 -6.11
CA ASP A 256 15.37 -26.93 -6.40
C ASP A 256 16.76 -26.30 -6.15
N LYS A 257 16.83 -25.09 -5.55
CA LYS A 257 18.10 -24.48 -5.19
C LYS A 257 18.71 -25.19 -3.99
N ASP A 258 20.03 -25.34 -3.98
CA ASP A 258 20.79 -25.83 -2.82
C ASP A 258 21.00 -24.67 -1.81
N TRP A 259 19.89 -24.14 -1.29
CA TRP A 259 19.84 -23.07 -0.31
C TRP A 259 19.06 -23.54 0.92
N PRO A 260 19.32 -22.97 2.11
CA PRO A 260 18.43 -23.14 3.26
C PRO A 260 17.00 -22.70 2.95
N ASP A 261 16.00 -23.38 3.52
CA ASP A 261 14.60 -23.06 3.28
C ASP A 261 14.21 -21.59 3.61
N PRO A 262 14.74 -20.95 4.68
CA PRO A 262 14.51 -19.53 4.92
C PRO A 262 14.96 -18.63 3.76
N ASP A 263 16.11 -18.94 3.13
CA ASP A 263 16.64 -18.17 1.99
C ASP A 263 15.81 -18.39 0.73
N LYS A 264 15.35 -19.63 0.48
CA LYS A 264 14.39 -19.93 -0.60
C LYS A 264 13.08 -19.16 -0.39
N GLY A 265 12.58 -19.16 0.85
CA GLY A 265 11.36 -18.47 1.22
C GLY A 265 11.49 -16.96 1.01
N GLN A 266 12.58 -16.35 1.46
CA GLN A 266 12.85 -14.92 1.27
C GLN A 266 12.89 -14.55 -0.22
N ALA A 267 13.64 -15.31 -1.02
CA ALA A 267 13.71 -15.08 -2.47
C ALA A 267 12.35 -15.26 -3.16
N ALA A 268 11.59 -16.27 -2.74
CA ALA A 268 10.25 -16.52 -3.27
C ALA A 268 9.27 -15.40 -2.90
N MET A 269 9.28 -14.89 -1.66
CA MET A 269 8.45 -13.76 -1.24
C MET A 269 8.70 -12.52 -2.09
N ILE A 270 9.98 -12.21 -2.38
CA ILE A 270 10.35 -11.05 -3.20
C ILE A 270 9.87 -11.21 -4.65
N THR A 271 10.06 -12.40 -5.25
CA THR A 271 9.59 -12.67 -6.62
C THR A 271 8.05 -12.71 -6.68
N TYR A 272 7.41 -13.19 -5.63
CA TYR A 272 5.95 -13.18 -5.50
C TYR A 272 5.39 -11.76 -5.46
N MET A 273 6.01 -10.90 -4.66
CA MET A 273 5.71 -9.47 -4.60
C MET A 273 5.88 -8.80 -5.96
N ASP A 274 7.01 -9.03 -6.63
CA ASP A 274 7.32 -8.47 -7.94
C ASP A 274 6.26 -8.85 -8.99
N ARG A 275 5.87 -10.13 -9.01
CA ARG A 275 4.79 -10.62 -9.89
C ARG A 275 3.50 -9.84 -9.68
N ASP A 276 3.12 -9.62 -8.43
CA ASP A 276 1.85 -9.00 -8.11
C ASP A 276 1.86 -7.49 -8.28
N ILE A 277 2.99 -6.83 -8.07
CA ILE A 277 3.20 -5.44 -8.50
C ILE A 277 3.01 -5.34 -10.03
N GLY A 278 3.54 -6.32 -10.78
CA GLY A 278 3.29 -6.42 -12.22
C GLY A 278 1.81 -6.49 -12.56
N ARG A 279 1.03 -7.33 -11.86
CA ARG A 279 -0.43 -7.41 -12.04
C ARG A 279 -1.13 -6.06 -11.79
N LEU A 280 -0.71 -5.32 -10.76
CA LEU A 280 -1.22 -3.99 -10.48
C LEU A 280 -0.94 -3.00 -11.61
N LEU A 281 0.31 -2.96 -12.10
CA LEU A 281 0.70 -2.08 -13.22
C LEU A 281 -0.05 -2.43 -14.50
N ASP A 282 -0.20 -3.72 -14.81
CA ASP A 282 -0.96 -4.19 -15.97
C ASP A 282 -2.45 -3.80 -15.84
N ARG A 283 -3.03 -3.92 -14.63
CA ARG A 283 -4.43 -3.51 -14.40
C ARG A 283 -4.65 -2.01 -14.56
N LEU A 284 -3.73 -1.18 -14.08
CA LEU A 284 -3.79 0.28 -14.31
C LEU A 284 -3.76 0.61 -15.79
N LYS A 285 -2.97 -0.11 -16.57
CA LYS A 285 -2.90 0.04 -18.04
C LYS A 285 -4.20 -0.41 -18.72
N GLU A 286 -4.75 -1.56 -18.35
CA GLU A 286 -6.03 -2.07 -18.85
C GLU A 286 -7.19 -1.10 -18.60
N LEU A 287 -7.19 -0.45 -17.44
CA LEU A 287 -8.19 0.56 -17.06
C LEU A 287 -7.96 1.93 -17.73
N GLY A 288 -6.90 2.08 -18.55
CA GLY A 288 -6.56 3.34 -19.20
C GLY A 288 -6.03 4.42 -18.25
N GLY A 289 -5.65 4.04 -17.04
CA GLY A 289 -5.16 4.95 -16.00
C GLY A 289 -3.64 5.10 -15.92
N ALA A 290 -2.87 4.28 -16.65
CA ALA A 290 -1.42 4.23 -16.50
C ALA A 290 -0.73 5.57 -16.77
N ASP A 291 -1.13 6.28 -17.83
CA ASP A 291 -0.54 7.56 -18.22
C ASP A 291 -0.88 8.71 -17.26
N ASN A 292 -1.89 8.51 -16.39
CA ASN A 292 -2.30 9.46 -15.36
C ASN A 292 -2.09 8.90 -13.94
N THR A 293 -1.12 8.02 -13.75
CA THR A 293 -0.80 7.43 -12.44
C THR A 293 0.69 7.55 -12.14
N LEU A 294 1.03 8.17 -11.01
CA LEU A 294 2.37 8.13 -10.43
C LEU A 294 2.48 6.91 -9.51
N GLY A 295 3.20 5.88 -9.98
CA GLY A 295 3.56 4.71 -9.18
C GLY A 295 4.89 4.92 -8.48
N MET A 296 4.93 4.69 -7.17
CA MET A 296 6.13 4.80 -6.34
C MET A 296 6.33 3.48 -5.59
N PHE A 297 7.56 2.97 -5.58
CA PHE A 297 7.96 1.79 -4.80
C PHE A 297 9.09 2.14 -3.85
N SER A 298 8.97 1.70 -2.60
CA SER A 298 9.98 1.89 -1.55
C SER A 298 9.95 0.75 -0.53
N SER A 299 10.90 0.76 0.39
CA SER A 299 10.94 -0.15 1.53
C SER A 299 11.35 0.60 2.80
#